data_8d54c7b9334f95c6b20bfe439b09bb84
#
_entry.id   8d54c7b9334f95c6b20bfe439b09bb84
#
_cell.length_a   1.000
_cell.length_b   1.000
_cell.length_c   1.000
_cell.angle_alpha   90.00
_cell.angle_beta   90.00
_cell.angle_gamma   90.00
#
_symmetry.space_group_name_H-M   'P 1'
#
loop_
_entity.id
_entity.type
_entity.pdbx_description
1 polymer ?
#
loop_
_entity_poly.entity_id
_entity_poly.type
_entity_poly.pdbx_seq_one_letter_code
_entity_poly.pdbx_strand_id
1 'polypeptide(L)'
;MNSSLDTSNASTLGPLLGEITEIDTKVKALEAEIKELGKRRDALAALAGEEMAAGRLDGVRAAGRSWRIEWEHSVSATASSTDAVLAAARTVGKGDTLLSVNTSRLKSLLKELATEAGRDARQPWAEGTPFAGLVSEYVRPVLRHLTVG
;
A
#
# COMPACT_ATOMS: atom_id res chain seq x y z
N MET A 1 21.37 12.82 -55.53
CA MET A 1 20.77 11.59 -55.07
C MET A 1 19.33 11.88 -54.67
N ASN A 2 18.43 11.65 -55.56
CA ASN A 2 16.99 11.80 -55.28
C ASN A 2 16.51 10.52 -54.64
N SER A 3 16.29 10.57 -53.35
CA SER A 3 15.41 9.60 -52.70
C SER A 3 14.01 9.88 -53.15
N SER A 4 13.58 9.24 -54.22
CA SER A 4 12.16 9.10 -54.50
C SER A 4 11.58 8.25 -53.40
N LEU A 5 11.07 8.92 -52.38
CA LEU A 5 10.14 8.29 -51.41
C LEU A 5 9.00 7.72 -52.24
N ASP A 6 8.94 6.41 -52.26
CA ASP A 6 7.98 5.63 -53.03
C ASP A 6 6.60 6.08 -52.64
N THR A 7 5.91 6.83 -53.49
CA THR A 7 4.58 7.41 -53.25
C THR A 7 3.52 6.32 -53.03
N SER A 8 3.79 5.07 -53.42
CA SER A 8 2.91 3.94 -53.17
C SER A 8 2.88 3.53 -51.71
N ASN A 9 4.00 3.69 -50.97
CA ASN A 9 4.04 3.43 -49.52
C ASN A 9 3.37 4.55 -48.70
N ALA A 10 3.33 5.77 -49.19
CA ALA A 10 2.67 6.90 -48.54
C ALA A 10 1.13 6.75 -48.50
N SER A 11 0.54 6.10 -49.51
CA SER A 11 -0.93 5.92 -49.57
C SER A 11 -1.48 4.89 -48.57
N THR A 12 -0.67 3.93 -48.11
CA THR A 12 -1.03 2.96 -47.09
C THR A 12 -0.59 3.38 -45.69
N LEU A 13 0.45 4.20 -45.59
CA LEU A 13 0.99 4.65 -44.31
C LEU A 13 0.05 5.62 -43.56
N GLY A 14 -0.58 6.54 -44.29
CA GLY A 14 -1.51 7.50 -43.70
C GLY A 14 -2.67 6.86 -42.95
N PRO A 15 -3.43 5.92 -43.56
CA PRO A 15 -4.46 5.16 -42.86
C PRO A 15 -3.98 4.39 -41.64
N LEU A 16 -2.81 3.75 -41.71
CA LEU A 16 -2.23 3.02 -40.58
C LEU A 16 -1.87 3.94 -39.40
N LEU A 17 -1.27 5.08 -39.68
CA LEU A 17 -0.94 6.09 -38.65
C LEU A 17 -2.22 6.70 -38.07
N GLY A 18 -3.25 6.90 -38.87
CA GLY A 18 -4.57 7.34 -38.41
C GLY A 18 -5.19 6.35 -37.46
N GLU A 19 -5.18 5.07 -37.80
CA GLU A 19 -5.70 4.00 -36.95
C GLU A 19 -4.93 3.89 -35.63
N ILE A 20 -3.60 3.97 -35.66
CA ILE A 20 -2.77 4.01 -34.45
C ILE A 20 -3.17 5.18 -33.55
N THR A 21 -3.35 6.37 -34.13
CA THR A 21 -3.75 7.56 -33.36
C THR A 21 -5.12 7.40 -32.71
N GLU A 22 -6.09 6.79 -33.42
CA GLU A 22 -7.40 6.49 -32.86
C GLU A 22 -7.33 5.48 -31.73
N ILE A 23 -6.55 4.43 -31.89
CA ILE A 23 -6.32 3.42 -30.85
C ILE A 23 -5.66 4.06 -29.62
N ASP A 24 -4.62 4.87 -29.80
CA ASP A 24 -3.95 5.57 -28.70
C ASP A 24 -4.90 6.49 -27.93
N THR A 25 -5.80 7.16 -28.63
CA THR A 25 -6.81 8.01 -28.01
C THR A 25 -7.79 7.19 -27.17
N LYS A 26 -8.23 6.04 -27.68
CA LYS A 26 -9.11 5.12 -26.94
C LYS A 26 -8.41 4.52 -25.72
N VAL A 27 -7.15 4.12 -25.88
CA VAL A 27 -6.33 3.59 -24.76
C VAL A 27 -6.22 4.61 -23.64
N LYS A 28 -5.88 5.86 -23.95
CA LYS A 28 -5.79 6.93 -22.94
C LYS A 28 -7.14 7.20 -22.24
N ALA A 29 -8.23 7.15 -22.97
CA ALA A 29 -9.56 7.32 -22.39
C ALA A 29 -9.91 6.17 -21.43
N LEU A 30 -9.61 4.93 -21.81
CA LEU A 30 -9.81 3.75 -20.97
C LEU A 30 -8.90 3.76 -19.72
N GLU A 31 -7.66 4.18 -19.86
CA GLU A 31 -6.74 4.33 -18.73
C GLU A 31 -7.26 5.36 -17.72
N ALA A 32 -7.79 6.48 -18.21
CA ALA A 32 -8.42 7.50 -17.34
C ALA A 32 -9.64 6.93 -16.61
N GLU A 33 -10.50 6.19 -17.31
CA GLU A 33 -11.67 5.54 -16.72
C GLU A 33 -11.27 4.50 -15.65
N ILE A 34 -10.28 3.65 -15.96
CA ILE A 34 -9.72 2.67 -15.02
C ILE A 34 -9.20 3.37 -13.76
N LYS A 35 -8.49 4.49 -13.92
CA LYS A 35 -7.98 5.27 -12.79
C LYS A 35 -9.10 5.81 -11.90
N GLU A 36 -10.16 6.34 -12.48
CA GLU A 36 -11.30 6.87 -11.72
C GLU A 36 -12.09 5.75 -11.02
N LEU A 37 -12.32 4.63 -11.70
CA LEU A 37 -12.93 3.45 -11.09
C LEU A 37 -12.07 2.89 -9.96
N GLY A 38 -10.75 2.88 -10.12
CA GLY A 38 -9.80 2.50 -9.08
C GLY A 38 -9.93 3.36 -7.83
N LYS A 39 -9.96 4.67 -7.97
CA LYS A 39 -10.17 5.61 -6.85
C LYS A 39 -11.50 5.35 -6.12
N ARG A 40 -12.57 5.16 -6.89
CA ARG A 40 -13.90 4.88 -6.31
C ARG A 40 -13.91 3.55 -5.56
N ARG A 41 -13.31 2.51 -6.15
CA ARG A 41 -13.16 1.20 -5.49
C ARG A 41 -12.41 1.35 -4.16
N ASP A 42 -11.29 2.06 -4.16
CA ASP A 42 -10.44 2.22 -2.97
C ASP A 42 -11.16 3.01 -1.88
N ALA A 43 -11.93 4.05 -2.24
CA ALA A 43 -12.76 4.78 -1.29
C ALA A 43 -13.86 3.90 -0.68
N LEU A 44 -14.55 3.09 -1.48
CA LEU A 44 -15.56 2.16 -1.00
C LEU A 44 -14.94 1.04 -0.13
N ALA A 45 -13.75 0.56 -0.48
CA ALA A 45 -13.03 -0.43 0.33
C ALA A 45 -12.63 0.13 1.70
N ALA A 46 -12.21 1.39 1.76
CA ALA A 46 -11.91 2.06 3.02
C ALA A 46 -13.14 2.17 3.91
N LEU A 47 -14.28 2.62 3.37
CA LEU A 47 -15.54 2.70 4.10
C LEU A 47 -16.00 1.32 4.60
N ALA A 48 -15.94 0.30 3.75
CA ALA A 48 -16.31 -1.06 4.15
C ALA A 48 -15.38 -1.60 5.25
N GLY A 49 -14.08 -1.32 5.17
CA GLY A 49 -13.11 -1.68 6.20
C GLY A 49 -13.42 -1.01 7.54
N GLU A 50 -13.76 0.27 7.54
CA GLU A 50 -14.16 1.01 8.73
C GLU A 50 -15.44 0.46 9.35
N GLU A 51 -16.46 0.17 8.55
CA GLU A 51 -17.72 -0.42 9.01
C GLU A 51 -17.50 -1.82 9.62
N MET A 52 -16.71 -2.65 9.00
CA MET A 52 -16.36 -3.96 9.54
C MET A 52 -15.60 -3.82 10.87
N ALA A 53 -14.64 -2.89 10.95
CA ALA A 53 -13.88 -2.62 12.16
C ALA A 53 -14.77 -2.12 13.29
N ALA A 54 -15.69 -1.19 13.02
CA ALA A 54 -16.67 -0.68 13.98
C ALA A 54 -17.59 -1.79 14.48
N GLY A 55 -18.00 -2.69 13.59
CA GLY A 55 -18.80 -3.87 13.92
C GLY A 55 -18.02 -5.03 14.56
N ARG A 56 -16.71 -4.87 14.76
CA ARG A 56 -15.78 -5.94 15.21
C ARG A 56 -15.86 -7.22 14.39
N LEU A 57 -16.05 -7.05 13.09
CA LEU A 57 -16.11 -8.15 12.14
C LEU A 57 -14.71 -8.37 11.56
N ASP A 58 -14.10 -9.52 11.80
CA ASP A 58 -12.80 -9.88 11.19
C ASP A 58 -12.98 -10.40 9.77
N GLY A 59 -14.16 -10.89 9.44
CA GLY A 59 -14.50 -11.36 8.11
C GLY A 59 -15.99 -11.36 7.85
N VAL A 60 -16.36 -11.27 6.58
CA VAL A 60 -17.75 -11.33 6.12
C VAL A 60 -17.82 -12.01 4.75
N ARG A 61 -18.88 -12.73 4.50
CA ARG A 61 -19.17 -13.30 3.19
C ARG A 61 -20.29 -12.49 2.54
N ALA A 62 -19.96 -11.81 1.45
CA ALA A 62 -20.90 -10.97 0.73
C ALA A 62 -20.53 -10.88 -0.75
N ALA A 63 -21.53 -10.65 -1.61
CA ALA A 63 -21.34 -10.52 -3.06
C ALA A 63 -20.56 -11.69 -3.68
N GLY A 64 -20.78 -12.92 -3.21
CA GLY A 64 -20.11 -14.12 -3.71
C GLY A 64 -18.63 -14.26 -3.34
N ARG A 65 -18.13 -13.43 -2.44
CA ARG A 65 -16.72 -13.41 -1.99
C ARG A 65 -16.63 -13.43 -0.48
N SER A 66 -15.51 -13.92 0.02
CA SER A 66 -15.12 -13.78 1.42
C SER A 66 -14.21 -12.58 1.56
N TRP A 67 -14.56 -11.70 2.46
CA TRP A 67 -13.84 -10.47 2.78
C TRP A 67 -13.27 -10.57 4.17
N ARG A 68 -12.08 -10.04 4.41
CA ARG A 68 -11.48 -9.96 5.73
C ARG A 68 -10.80 -8.61 5.93
N ILE A 69 -10.59 -8.23 7.18
CA ILE A 69 -9.77 -7.08 7.54
C ILE A 69 -8.36 -7.55 7.84
N GLU A 70 -7.39 -6.87 7.26
CA GLU A 70 -5.99 -6.89 7.67
C GLU A 70 -5.64 -5.54 8.29
N TRP A 71 -4.96 -5.56 9.43
CA TRP A 71 -4.53 -4.34 10.09
C TRP A 71 -3.17 -3.92 9.56
N GLU A 72 -3.14 -2.78 8.91
CA GLU A 72 -1.92 -2.20 8.36
C GLU A 72 -1.35 -1.18 9.35
N HIS A 73 -0.08 -1.36 9.70
CA HIS A 73 0.66 -0.47 10.57
C HIS A 73 1.65 0.35 9.75
N SER A 74 1.55 1.67 9.84
CA SER A 74 2.54 2.60 9.32
C SER A 74 3.34 3.15 10.48
N VAL A 75 4.65 2.97 10.45
CA VAL A 75 5.56 3.40 11.51
C VAL A 75 6.59 4.34 10.92
N SER A 76 6.80 5.47 11.57
CA SER A 76 7.86 6.42 11.24
C SER A 76 8.52 6.97 12.49
N ALA A 77 9.81 7.26 12.41
CA ALA A 77 10.54 8.00 13.43
C ALA A 77 10.92 9.37 12.89
N THR A 78 10.78 10.39 13.72
CA THR A 78 11.24 11.74 13.37
C THR A 78 12.78 11.80 13.44
N ALA A 79 13.40 12.65 12.63
CA ALA A 79 14.85 12.81 12.62
C ALA A 79 15.39 13.20 14.00
N SER A 80 14.63 13.95 14.79
CA SER A 80 14.99 14.36 16.16
C SER A 80 14.93 13.25 17.20
N SER A 81 14.26 12.12 16.91
CA SER A 81 14.11 11.00 17.83
C SER A 81 15.02 9.80 17.50
N THR A 82 15.90 9.93 16.51
CA THR A 82 16.76 8.82 16.02
C THR A 82 17.61 8.21 17.14
N ASP A 83 18.32 9.02 17.93
CA ASP A 83 19.17 8.54 19.02
C ASP A 83 18.37 7.87 20.13
N ALA A 84 17.19 8.41 20.43
CA ALA A 84 16.28 7.84 21.42
C ALA A 84 15.70 6.49 20.95
N VAL A 85 15.40 6.36 19.67
CA VAL A 85 14.96 5.08 19.06
C VAL A 85 16.06 4.03 19.13
N LEU A 86 17.31 4.39 18.84
CA LEU A 86 18.45 3.48 18.95
C LEU A 86 18.70 3.07 20.41
N ALA A 87 18.58 4.00 21.37
CA ALA A 87 18.68 3.68 22.78
C ALA A 87 17.55 2.74 23.25
N ALA A 88 16.32 2.96 22.78
CA ALA A 88 15.19 2.08 23.04
C ALA A 88 15.43 0.67 22.50
N ALA A 89 16.01 0.54 21.30
CA ALA A 89 16.36 -0.76 20.73
C ALA A 89 17.38 -1.52 21.60
N ARG A 90 18.37 -0.83 22.16
CA ARG A 90 19.33 -1.43 23.10
C ARG A 90 18.65 -1.88 24.39
N THR A 91 17.71 -1.10 24.90
CA THR A 91 16.94 -1.46 26.12
C THR A 91 16.19 -2.77 25.97
N VAL A 92 15.64 -3.07 24.79
CA VAL A 92 14.95 -4.34 24.50
C VAL A 92 15.91 -5.45 24.02
N GLY A 93 17.22 -5.23 24.08
CA GLY A 93 18.23 -6.22 23.66
C GLY A 93 18.36 -6.40 22.14
N LYS A 94 17.88 -5.44 21.35
CA LYS A 94 17.88 -5.48 19.87
C LYS A 94 18.75 -4.37 19.26
N GLY A 95 19.72 -3.84 19.99
CA GLY A 95 20.58 -2.75 19.53
C GLY A 95 21.34 -3.07 18.25
N ASP A 96 21.76 -4.31 18.06
CA ASP A 96 22.48 -4.75 16.85
C ASP A 96 21.58 -4.81 15.61
N THR A 97 20.27 -4.85 15.80
CA THR A 97 19.29 -4.89 14.71
C THR A 97 19.13 -3.52 14.03
N LEU A 98 19.37 -2.44 14.78
CA LEU A 98 19.24 -1.06 14.32
C LEU A 98 20.59 -0.34 14.40
N LEU A 99 21.42 -0.46 13.38
CA LEU A 99 22.66 0.33 13.24
C LEU A 99 22.37 1.77 12.80
N SER A 100 21.25 1.96 12.11
CA SER A 100 20.68 3.24 11.74
C SER A 100 19.16 3.12 11.73
N VAL A 101 18.45 4.22 11.93
CA VAL A 101 16.98 4.17 11.87
C VAL A 101 16.54 3.98 10.42
N ASN A 102 16.25 2.73 10.08
CA ASN A 102 15.59 2.36 8.84
C ASN A 102 14.14 2.02 9.17
N THR A 103 13.20 2.68 8.51
CA THR A 103 11.76 2.54 8.78
C THR A 103 11.29 1.09 8.66
N SER A 104 11.77 0.34 7.67
CA SER A 104 11.38 -1.05 7.47
C SER A 104 11.87 -1.96 8.61
N ARG A 105 13.10 -1.77 9.06
CA ARG A 105 13.66 -2.54 10.18
C ARG A 105 13.00 -2.18 11.51
N LEU A 106 12.72 -0.90 11.72
CA LEU A 106 12.01 -0.43 12.91
C LEU A 106 10.60 -1.04 12.96
N LYS A 107 9.89 -1.00 11.85
CA LYS A 107 8.56 -1.62 11.72
C LYS A 107 8.60 -3.13 12.03
N SER A 108 9.57 -3.84 11.49
CA SER A 108 9.75 -5.29 11.74
C SER A 108 10.03 -5.58 13.20
N LEU A 109 10.88 -4.78 13.85
CA LEU A 109 11.18 -4.90 15.27
C LEU A 109 9.95 -4.69 16.15
N LEU A 110 9.18 -3.66 15.88
CA LEU A 110 7.95 -3.37 16.64
C LEU A 110 6.92 -4.49 16.47
N LYS A 111 6.78 -5.04 15.27
CA LYS A 111 5.93 -6.19 15.01
C LYS A 111 6.37 -7.43 15.80
N GLU A 112 7.68 -7.69 15.85
CA GLU A 112 8.27 -8.79 16.64
C GLU A 112 7.94 -8.63 18.13
N LEU A 113 8.17 -7.44 18.70
CA LEU A 113 7.86 -7.15 20.10
C LEU A 113 6.37 -7.29 20.42
N ALA A 114 5.49 -6.81 19.53
CA ALA A 114 4.05 -6.96 19.71
C ALA A 114 3.62 -8.42 19.64
N THR A 115 4.21 -9.23 18.77
CA THR A 115 3.93 -10.66 18.63
C THR A 115 4.40 -11.42 19.88
N GLU A 116 5.60 -11.13 20.38
CA GLU A 116 6.13 -11.72 21.61
C GLU A 116 5.27 -11.37 22.85
N ALA A 117 4.71 -10.16 22.89
CA ALA A 117 3.82 -9.72 23.96
C ALA A 117 2.35 -10.21 23.81
N GLY A 118 2.02 -10.91 22.72
CA GLY A 118 0.66 -11.39 22.44
C GLY A 118 -0.36 -10.28 22.24
N ARG A 119 0.04 -9.12 21.68
CA ARG A 119 -0.82 -7.95 21.52
C ARG A 119 -1.82 -8.12 20.38
N ASP A 120 -2.98 -7.48 20.54
CA ASP A 120 -3.99 -7.39 19.48
C ASP A 120 -3.46 -6.57 18.30
N ALA A 121 -3.67 -7.08 17.08
CA ALA A 121 -3.26 -6.41 15.84
C ALA A 121 -3.93 -5.03 15.63
N ARG A 122 -5.03 -4.76 16.34
CA ARG A 122 -5.73 -3.46 16.31
C ARG A 122 -5.01 -2.38 17.11
N GLN A 123 -4.10 -2.77 18.00
CA GLN A 123 -3.37 -1.86 18.87
C GLN A 123 -2.03 -1.45 18.25
N PRO A 124 -1.56 -0.21 18.50
CA PRO A 124 -0.21 0.19 18.10
C PRO A 124 0.85 -0.74 18.69
N TRP A 125 1.82 -1.12 17.88
CA TRP A 125 2.90 -2.02 18.30
C TRP A 125 3.86 -1.39 19.29
N ALA A 126 4.06 -0.06 19.21
CA ALA A 126 4.96 0.67 20.08
C ALA A 126 4.40 0.87 21.50
N GLU A 127 3.08 0.76 21.68
CA GLU A 127 2.42 0.93 22.99
C GLU A 127 2.95 -0.08 24.01
N GLY A 128 3.26 0.40 25.21
CA GLY A 128 3.83 -0.44 26.27
C GLY A 128 5.29 -0.85 26.05
N THR A 129 5.96 -0.32 25.04
CA THR A 129 7.40 -0.52 24.77
C THR A 129 8.17 0.78 25.01
N PRO A 130 9.53 0.73 25.12
CA PRO A 130 10.37 1.93 25.18
C PRO A 130 10.26 2.83 23.95
N PHE A 131 9.66 2.39 22.87
CA PHE A 131 9.43 3.17 21.63
C PHE A 131 8.19 4.04 21.70
N ALA A 132 7.32 3.88 22.67
CA ALA A 132 6.13 4.70 22.85
C ALA A 132 6.48 6.18 22.96
N GLY A 133 5.84 7.01 22.14
CA GLY A 133 6.13 8.44 22.05
C GLY A 133 7.36 8.82 21.23
N LEU A 134 8.20 7.87 20.82
CA LEU A 134 9.39 8.10 19.98
C LEU A 134 9.12 7.86 18.49
N VAL A 135 8.09 7.11 18.16
CA VAL A 135 7.66 6.80 16.81
C VAL A 135 6.24 7.28 16.58
N SER A 136 5.97 7.67 15.35
CA SER A 136 4.60 7.91 14.89
C SER A 136 4.07 6.61 14.31
N GLU A 137 2.96 6.13 14.83
CA GLU A 137 2.33 4.89 14.37
C GLU A 137 0.86 5.14 14.05
N TYR A 138 0.46 4.70 12.87
CA TYR A 138 -0.92 4.73 12.39
C TYR A 138 -1.38 3.33 12.09
N VAL A 139 -2.50 2.93 12.65
CA VAL A 139 -3.11 1.61 12.46
C VAL A 139 -4.44 1.79 11.75
N ARG A 140 -4.62 1.12 10.64
CA ARG A 140 -5.86 1.16 9.87
C ARG A 140 -6.32 -0.23 9.45
N PRO A 141 -7.63 -0.44 9.37
CA PRO A 141 -8.17 -1.65 8.76
C PRO A 141 -8.03 -1.59 7.25
N VAL A 142 -7.56 -2.66 6.64
CA VAL A 142 -7.49 -2.81 5.18
C VAL A 142 -8.37 -3.98 4.78
N LEU A 143 -9.34 -3.72 3.90
CA LEU A 143 -10.22 -4.74 3.38
C LEU A 143 -9.48 -5.60 2.34
N ARG A 144 -9.48 -6.90 2.56
CA ARG A 144 -8.97 -7.90 1.62
C ARG A 144 -10.08 -8.86 1.23
N HIS A 145 -10.11 -9.26 -0.01
CA HIS A 145 -10.95 -10.36 -0.47
C HIS A 145 -10.08 -11.59 -0.76
N LEU A 146 -10.61 -12.74 -0.45
CA LEU A 146 -10.02 -14.00 -0.85
C LEU A 146 -10.48 -14.29 -2.27
N THR A 147 -9.53 -14.36 -3.19
CA THR A 147 -9.78 -14.88 -4.52
C THR A 147 -9.93 -16.40 -4.37
N VAL A 148 -11.14 -16.91 -4.55
CA VAL A 148 -11.35 -18.34 -4.63
C VAL A 148 -10.81 -18.76 -6.00
N GLY A 149 -9.66 -19.43 -5.99
CA GLY A 149 -9.12 -20.08 -7.18
C GLY A 149 -10.01 -21.24 -7.63
#